data_cb61e9bc4675a49f127d1ebfacb2e3ab
#
_entry.id   cb61e9bc4675a49f127d1ebfacb2e3ab
#
_cell.length_a   1.000
_cell.length_b   1.000
_cell.length_c   1.000
_cell.angle_alpha   90.00
_cell.angle_beta   90.00
_cell.angle_gamma   90.00
#
_symmetry.space_group_name_H-M   'P 1'
#
loop_
_entity.id
_entity.type
_entity.pdbx_description
1 polymer ?
#
loop_
_entity_poly.entity_id
_entity_poly.type
_entity_poly.pdbx_seq_one_letter_code
_entity_poly.pdbx_strand_id
1 'polypeptide(L)'
;MRSLIERSRDPESGYRVGAVVSDRADAGGLAFAAQSGIATDVVEPRAGMDRDAYGRELAAAIARRAPDLIALAGFMRILSAAFVAEYAGRILNIHPSLLPKYPGLHTHRRALAAGDAEHGATVHFVTAELDAGPAVIQARLAVEPGEDEERLAARVLALEHRIYPLAVRWYGEGRLACRDGRAWLDGRALAEPLRLERLEVA
;
A
#
# COMPACT_ATOMS: atom_id res chain seq x y z
N MET A 1 2.66 6.97 2.90
CA MET A 1 3.02 6.99 4.33
C MET A 1 2.54 8.28 4.99
N ARG A 2 2.93 9.48 4.55
CA ARG A 2 2.52 10.76 5.17
C ARG A 2 1.00 10.87 5.33
N SER A 3 0.22 10.61 4.29
CA SER A 3 -1.26 10.63 4.31
C SER A 3 -1.86 9.69 5.37
N LEU A 4 -1.26 8.52 5.60
CA LEU A 4 -1.68 7.60 6.66
C LEU A 4 -1.47 8.20 8.04
N ILE A 5 -0.30 8.82 8.28
CA ILE A 5 0.02 9.46 9.56
C ILE A 5 -0.91 10.66 9.82
N GLU A 6 -1.11 11.51 8.83
CA GLU A 6 -1.97 12.70 8.97
C GLU A 6 -3.42 12.31 9.27
N ARG A 7 -3.95 11.32 8.55
CA ARG A 7 -5.32 10.82 8.79
C ARG A 7 -5.46 10.09 10.13
N SER A 8 -4.42 9.39 10.60
CA SER A 8 -4.48 8.69 11.89
C SER A 8 -4.60 9.61 13.11
N ARG A 9 -4.44 10.93 12.94
CA ARG A 9 -4.67 11.94 13.99
C ARG A 9 -6.15 12.26 14.22
N ASP A 10 -6.99 11.94 13.25
CA ASP A 10 -8.42 12.07 13.40
C ASP A 10 -8.93 10.96 14.35
N PRO A 11 -9.63 11.29 15.45
CA PRO A 11 -10.22 10.30 16.33
C PRO A 11 -11.15 9.29 15.62
N GLU A 12 -11.76 9.72 14.51
CA GLU A 12 -12.66 8.89 13.71
C GLU A 12 -11.93 8.09 12.60
N SER A 13 -10.60 8.13 12.57
CA SER A 13 -9.81 7.44 11.53
C SER A 13 -9.96 5.93 11.51
N GLY A 14 -10.39 5.31 12.62
CA GLY A 14 -10.51 3.85 12.78
C GLY A 14 -9.17 3.13 12.91
N TYR A 15 -8.03 3.83 12.88
CA TYR A 15 -6.70 3.26 13.03
C TYR A 15 -5.71 4.28 13.63
N ARG A 16 -4.58 3.77 14.10
CA ARG A 16 -3.42 4.59 14.49
C ARG A 16 -2.15 4.01 13.87
N VAL A 17 -1.19 4.86 13.54
CA VAL A 17 0.14 4.45 13.11
C VAL A 17 1.00 4.21 14.36
N GLY A 18 1.36 2.96 14.64
CA GLY A 18 2.16 2.58 15.81
C GLY A 18 3.66 2.74 15.59
N ALA A 19 4.14 2.49 14.38
CA ALA A 19 5.54 2.66 14.01
C ALA A 19 5.71 2.84 12.50
N VAL A 20 6.85 3.37 12.09
CA VAL A 20 7.33 3.38 10.70
C VAL A 20 8.64 2.62 10.65
N VAL A 21 8.71 1.60 9.80
CA VAL A 21 9.92 0.82 9.56
C VAL A 21 10.40 1.10 8.14
N SER A 22 11.69 1.40 7.98
CA SER A 22 12.30 1.67 6.67
C SER A 22 13.46 0.71 6.40
N ASP A 23 13.69 0.42 5.14
CA ASP A 23 14.88 -0.30 4.66
C ASP A 23 16.08 0.62 4.40
N ARG A 24 15.95 1.93 4.71
CA ARG A 24 16.97 2.97 4.51
C ARG A 24 16.94 3.97 5.66
N ALA A 25 18.09 4.24 6.25
CA ALA A 25 18.21 5.20 7.34
C ALA A 25 17.97 6.66 6.91
N ASP A 26 18.25 6.98 5.63
CA ASP A 26 18.08 8.31 5.04
C ASP A 26 16.66 8.55 4.47
N ALA A 27 15.72 7.64 4.67
CA ALA A 27 14.37 7.80 4.16
C ALA A 27 13.66 8.99 4.82
N GLY A 28 13.24 9.97 4.02
CA GLY A 28 12.58 11.20 4.52
C GLY A 28 11.29 10.92 5.30
N GLY A 29 10.70 9.74 5.12
CA GLY A 29 9.55 9.28 5.90
C GLY A 29 9.86 9.08 7.38
N LEU A 30 11.07 8.67 7.74
CA LEU A 30 11.48 8.48 9.15
C LEU A 30 11.49 9.81 9.91
N ALA A 31 12.06 10.85 9.31
CA ALA A 31 12.07 12.18 9.93
C ALA A 31 10.65 12.70 10.17
N PHE A 32 9.76 12.54 9.19
CA PHE A 32 8.36 12.95 9.34
C PHE A 32 7.62 12.14 10.43
N ALA A 33 7.85 10.82 10.51
CA ALA A 33 7.27 9.97 11.54
C ALA A 33 7.76 10.39 12.93
N ALA A 34 9.07 10.59 13.12
CA ALA A 34 9.66 11.02 14.37
C ALA A 34 9.11 12.39 14.84
N GLN A 35 9.03 13.38 13.93
CA GLN A 35 8.40 14.69 14.20
C GLN A 35 6.91 14.57 14.57
N SER A 36 6.26 13.51 14.12
CA SER A 36 4.86 13.20 14.43
C SER A 36 4.71 12.38 15.73
N GLY A 37 5.80 12.14 16.48
CA GLY A 37 5.78 11.34 17.72
C GLY A 37 5.61 9.84 17.50
N ILE A 38 5.81 9.35 16.26
CA ILE A 38 5.68 7.94 15.90
C ILE A 38 7.04 7.26 16.01
N ALA A 39 7.06 6.09 16.62
CA ALA A 39 8.27 5.28 16.71
C ALA A 39 8.81 4.91 15.32
N THR A 40 10.13 4.90 15.19
CA THR A 40 10.79 4.55 13.93
C THR A 40 11.82 3.44 14.16
N ASP A 41 11.90 2.53 13.21
CA ASP A 41 12.91 1.48 13.16
C ASP A 41 13.54 1.45 11.77
N VAL A 42 14.80 1.04 11.68
CA VAL A 42 15.50 0.86 10.40
C VAL A 42 15.99 -0.58 10.32
N VAL A 43 15.67 -1.24 9.21
CA VAL A 43 16.12 -2.60 8.90
C VAL A 43 16.76 -2.55 7.52
N GLU A 44 18.05 -2.25 7.47
CA GLU A 44 18.80 -2.15 6.22
C GLU A 44 19.28 -3.53 5.76
N PRO A 45 19.12 -3.85 4.49
CA PRO A 45 19.71 -5.06 3.94
C PRO A 45 21.24 -4.93 3.90
N ARG A 46 21.96 -5.94 4.37
CA ARG A 46 23.40 -5.97 4.32
C ARG A 46 23.89 -6.61 3.01
N ALA A 47 25.10 -6.29 2.61
CA ALA A 47 25.75 -6.92 1.44
C ALA A 47 25.74 -8.45 1.60
N GLY A 48 25.27 -9.16 0.57
CA GLY A 48 25.17 -10.61 0.57
C GLY A 48 23.98 -11.20 1.35
N MET A 49 23.14 -10.36 1.96
CA MET A 49 21.92 -10.81 2.65
C MET A 49 20.89 -11.27 1.61
N ASP A 50 20.43 -12.51 1.73
CA ASP A 50 19.34 -13.01 0.91
C ASP A 50 17.97 -12.48 1.37
N ARG A 51 16.95 -12.72 0.54
CA ARG A 51 15.59 -12.24 0.79
C ARG A 51 14.97 -12.81 2.07
N ASP A 52 15.25 -14.08 2.37
CA ASP A 52 14.68 -14.73 3.55
C ASP A 52 15.36 -14.27 4.83
N ALA A 53 16.68 -14.05 4.81
CA ALA A 53 17.40 -13.47 5.94
C ALA A 53 16.89 -12.04 6.24
N TYR A 54 16.73 -11.21 5.21
CA TYR A 54 16.14 -9.88 5.34
C TYR A 54 14.70 -9.97 5.87
N GLY A 55 13.90 -10.87 5.34
CA GLY A 55 12.52 -11.10 5.78
C GLY A 55 12.42 -11.44 7.26
N ARG A 56 13.32 -12.28 7.78
CA ARG A 56 13.38 -12.62 9.22
C ARG A 56 13.73 -11.41 10.09
N GLU A 57 14.69 -10.58 9.70
CA GLU A 57 15.03 -9.36 10.44
C GLU A 57 13.91 -8.35 10.44
N LEU A 58 13.26 -8.16 9.28
CA LEU A 58 12.09 -7.30 9.15
C LEU A 58 10.93 -7.81 10.01
N ALA A 59 10.64 -9.10 9.99
CA ALA A 59 9.60 -9.72 10.83
C ALA A 59 9.90 -9.51 12.33
N ALA A 60 11.14 -9.72 12.75
CA ALA A 60 11.53 -9.49 14.14
C ALA A 60 11.38 -8.02 14.57
N ALA A 61 11.68 -7.06 13.68
CA ALA A 61 11.47 -5.63 13.96
C ALA A 61 9.99 -5.30 14.09
N ILE A 62 9.15 -5.83 13.19
CA ILE A 62 7.71 -5.61 13.18
C ILE A 62 7.03 -6.29 14.36
N ALA A 63 7.42 -7.52 14.70
CA ALA A 63 6.83 -8.27 15.81
C ALA A 63 6.93 -7.55 17.15
N ARG A 64 8.02 -6.78 17.39
CA ARG A 64 8.17 -5.94 18.60
C ARG A 64 7.06 -4.90 18.76
N ARG A 65 6.40 -4.54 17.68
CA ARG A 65 5.31 -3.55 17.66
C ARG A 65 3.93 -4.20 17.68
N ALA A 66 3.86 -5.52 17.46
CA ALA A 66 2.62 -6.31 17.41
C ALA A 66 1.49 -5.63 16.60
N PRO A 67 1.72 -5.22 15.34
CA PRO A 67 0.70 -4.52 14.58
C PRO A 67 -0.42 -5.46 14.14
N ASP A 68 -1.64 -4.93 14.07
CA ASP A 68 -2.78 -5.63 13.44
C ASP A 68 -2.63 -5.64 11.92
N LEU A 69 -2.05 -4.57 11.34
CA LEU A 69 -1.89 -4.36 9.90
C LEU A 69 -0.51 -3.81 9.57
N ILE A 70 0.07 -4.28 8.49
CA ILE A 70 1.26 -3.72 7.84
C ILE A 70 0.80 -2.99 6.58
N ALA A 71 1.10 -1.70 6.48
CA ALA A 71 0.82 -0.89 5.30
C ALA A 71 2.12 -0.57 4.55
N LEU A 72 2.31 -1.15 3.35
CA LEU A 72 3.46 -0.86 2.51
C LEU A 72 3.24 0.48 1.79
N ALA A 73 4.17 1.39 1.91
CA ALA A 73 4.11 2.72 1.33
C ALA A 73 5.45 3.09 0.70
N GLY A 74 5.60 2.86 -0.59
CA GLY A 74 6.85 3.08 -1.30
C GLY A 74 7.94 2.07 -0.95
N PHE A 75 7.56 0.88 -0.49
CA PHE A 75 8.48 -0.21 -0.21
C PHE A 75 8.81 -0.97 -1.50
N MET A 76 10.05 -0.83 -1.99
CA MET A 76 10.46 -1.29 -3.32
C MET A 76 11.13 -2.67 -3.33
N ARG A 77 11.06 -3.43 -2.23
CA ARG A 77 11.63 -4.77 -2.14
C ARG A 77 10.54 -5.83 -2.24
N ILE A 78 10.89 -6.96 -2.85
CA ILE A 78 10.03 -8.14 -2.85
C ILE A 78 10.18 -8.82 -1.48
N LEU A 79 9.10 -8.92 -0.74
CA LEU A 79 9.03 -9.63 0.53
C LEU A 79 9.27 -11.13 0.32
N SER A 80 9.86 -11.82 1.32
CA SER A 80 9.98 -13.27 1.26
C SER A 80 8.63 -13.97 1.41
N ALA A 81 8.48 -15.16 0.82
CA ALA A 81 7.25 -15.94 0.95
C ALA A 81 6.94 -16.27 2.42
N ALA A 82 7.97 -16.53 3.22
CA ALA A 82 7.82 -16.79 4.67
C ALA A 82 7.26 -15.57 5.40
N PHE A 83 7.79 -14.37 5.12
CA PHE A 83 7.27 -13.12 5.70
C PHE A 83 5.80 -12.90 5.31
N VAL A 84 5.47 -13.06 4.03
CA VAL A 84 4.08 -12.87 3.56
C VAL A 84 3.14 -13.90 4.20
N ALA A 85 3.59 -15.15 4.39
CA ALA A 85 2.79 -16.18 5.04
C ALA A 85 2.55 -15.88 6.54
N GLU A 86 3.55 -15.37 7.26
CA GLU A 86 3.44 -14.98 8.67
C GLU A 86 2.40 -13.87 8.88
N TYR A 87 2.32 -12.94 7.94
CA TYR A 87 1.39 -11.81 7.99
C TYR A 87 0.24 -11.94 6.96
N ALA A 88 -0.12 -13.16 6.57
CA ALA A 88 -1.17 -13.40 5.58
C ALA A 88 -2.48 -12.69 5.97
N GLY A 89 -3.06 -11.94 5.01
CA GLY A 89 -4.27 -11.15 5.22
C GLY A 89 -4.09 -9.90 6.08
N ARG A 90 -2.86 -9.58 6.49
CA ARG A 90 -2.52 -8.42 7.32
C ARG A 90 -1.48 -7.49 6.67
N ILE A 91 -1.29 -7.58 5.36
CA ILE A 91 -0.42 -6.67 4.60
C ILE A 91 -1.25 -6.04 3.50
N LEU A 92 -1.34 -4.71 3.50
CA LEU A 92 -1.87 -3.92 2.39
C LEU A 92 -0.74 -3.21 1.65
N ASN A 93 -0.89 -3.09 0.34
CA ASN A 93 -0.01 -2.29 -0.51
C ASN A 93 -0.84 -1.31 -1.34
N ILE A 94 -0.25 -0.17 -1.65
CA ILE A 94 -0.74 0.78 -2.65
C ILE A 94 0.15 0.67 -3.89
N HIS A 95 -0.45 0.41 -5.04
CA HIS A 95 0.24 0.23 -6.30
C HIS A 95 -0.24 1.26 -7.32
N PRO A 96 0.67 2.02 -7.96
CA PRO A 96 0.31 3.12 -8.84
C PRO A 96 -0.08 2.65 -10.25
N SER A 97 -1.03 1.71 -10.34
CA SER A 97 -1.70 1.31 -11.57
C SER A 97 -3.08 0.73 -11.30
N LEU A 98 -3.87 0.55 -12.35
CA LEU A 98 -5.15 -0.16 -12.31
C LEU A 98 -4.89 -1.68 -12.48
N LEU A 99 -4.46 -2.36 -11.39
CA LEU A 99 -4.22 -3.81 -11.44
C LEU A 99 -5.42 -4.58 -12.03
N PRO A 100 -5.17 -5.61 -12.83
CA PRO A 100 -3.90 -6.31 -13.08
C PRO A 100 -2.99 -5.65 -14.12
N LYS A 101 -3.31 -4.47 -14.65
CA LYS A 101 -2.40 -3.77 -15.56
C LYS A 101 -1.14 -3.30 -14.84
N TYR A 102 0.01 -3.48 -15.46
CA TYR A 102 1.30 -2.93 -15.02
C TYR A 102 1.74 -3.32 -13.61
N PRO A 103 1.82 -4.62 -13.26
CA PRO A 103 2.48 -5.01 -12.03
C PRO A 103 3.97 -4.61 -12.07
N GLY A 104 4.58 -4.41 -10.90
CA GLY A 104 5.99 -4.01 -10.77
C GLY A 104 6.25 -2.54 -11.06
N LEU A 105 7.43 -2.24 -11.60
CA LEU A 105 7.94 -0.88 -11.72
C LEU A 105 7.50 -0.14 -12.99
N HIS A 106 7.71 1.19 -12.99
CA HIS A 106 7.52 2.09 -14.14
C HIS A 106 6.09 2.11 -14.71
N THR A 107 5.10 2.03 -13.86
CA THR A 107 3.68 1.92 -14.24
C THR A 107 3.20 3.10 -15.09
N HIS A 108 3.54 4.33 -14.69
CA HIS A 108 3.14 5.55 -15.42
C HIS A 108 3.72 5.59 -16.83
N ARG A 109 5.03 5.33 -16.96
CA ARG A 109 5.71 5.25 -18.27
C ARG A 109 5.09 4.20 -19.16
N ARG A 110 4.76 3.01 -18.58
CA ARG A 110 4.17 1.90 -19.34
C ARG A 110 2.75 2.24 -19.79
N ALA A 111 1.95 2.92 -18.98
CA ALA A 111 0.62 3.35 -19.33
C ALA A 111 0.64 4.40 -20.44
N LEU A 112 1.52 5.40 -20.35
CA LEU A 112 1.72 6.41 -21.40
C LEU A 112 2.21 5.78 -22.71
N ALA A 113 3.18 4.90 -22.66
CA ALA A 113 3.70 4.20 -23.83
C ALA A 113 2.66 3.29 -24.52
N ALA A 114 1.72 2.74 -23.75
CA ALA A 114 0.61 1.94 -24.28
C ALA A 114 -0.53 2.79 -24.84
N GLY A 115 -0.52 4.09 -24.62
CA GLY A 115 -1.61 4.99 -25.04
C GLY A 115 -2.91 4.74 -24.26
N ASP A 116 -2.81 4.29 -23.02
CA ASP A 116 -4.01 4.04 -22.20
C ASP A 116 -4.79 5.34 -21.98
N ALA A 117 -6.10 5.27 -22.15
CA ALA A 117 -7.00 6.41 -21.91
C ALA A 117 -7.21 6.69 -20.41
N GLU A 118 -7.01 5.68 -19.56
CA GLU A 118 -7.17 5.76 -18.12
C GLU A 118 -5.96 5.16 -17.40
N HIS A 119 -5.62 5.75 -16.25
CA HIS A 119 -4.63 5.24 -15.32
C HIS A 119 -5.12 5.45 -13.89
N GLY A 120 -4.34 5.05 -12.87
CA GLY A 120 -4.75 5.26 -11.49
C GLY A 120 -3.95 4.45 -10.50
N ALA A 121 -4.57 4.14 -9.36
CA ALA A 121 -3.96 3.39 -8.27
C ALA A 121 -4.89 2.28 -7.76
N THR A 122 -4.29 1.25 -7.17
CA THR A 122 -4.98 0.10 -6.57
C THR A 122 -4.44 -0.15 -5.16
N VAL A 123 -5.32 -0.24 -4.17
CA VAL A 123 -5.00 -0.87 -2.89
C VAL A 123 -5.35 -2.34 -2.97
N HIS A 124 -4.41 -3.21 -2.57
CA HIS A 124 -4.60 -4.65 -2.58
C HIS A 124 -3.94 -5.30 -1.36
N PHE A 125 -4.41 -6.49 -0.98
CA PHE A 125 -3.68 -7.33 -0.05
C PHE A 125 -2.44 -7.91 -0.73
N VAL A 126 -1.37 -8.07 0.04
CA VAL A 126 -0.12 -8.63 -0.46
C VAL A 126 -0.14 -10.15 -0.35
N THR A 127 0.28 -10.80 -1.44
CA THR A 127 0.51 -12.26 -1.55
C THR A 127 1.97 -12.52 -1.94
N ALA A 128 2.37 -13.79 -2.00
CA ALA A 128 3.73 -14.16 -2.41
C ALA A 128 4.03 -13.79 -3.87
N GLU A 129 2.99 -13.70 -4.71
CA GLU A 129 3.10 -13.26 -6.09
C GLU A 129 3.04 -11.74 -6.17
N LEU A 130 3.93 -11.14 -6.97
CA LEU A 130 4.08 -9.69 -7.08
C LEU A 130 2.81 -9.04 -7.62
N ASP A 131 2.26 -8.11 -6.84
CA ASP A 131 1.08 -7.29 -7.15
C ASP A 131 -0.19 -8.08 -7.60
N ALA A 132 -0.24 -9.40 -7.30
CA ALA A 132 -1.32 -10.30 -7.71
C ALA A 132 -2.36 -10.58 -6.61
N GLY A 133 -2.18 -10.02 -5.43
CA GLY A 133 -3.12 -10.21 -4.32
C GLY A 133 -4.46 -9.52 -4.54
N PRO A 134 -5.50 -9.91 -3.76
CA PRO A 134 -6.87 -9.42 -3.97
C PRO A 134 -6.97 -7.91 -3.84
N ALA A 135 -7.42 -7.27 -4.91
CA ALA A 135 -7.64 -5.83 -4.96
C ALA A 135 -8.86 -5.43 -4.11
N VAL A 136 -8.73 -4.32 -3.40
CA VAL A 136 -9.73 -3.78 -2.48
C VAL A 136 -10.46 -2.60 -3.10
N ILE A 137 -9.71 -1.58 -3.52
CA ILE A 137 -10.24 -0.35 -4.09
C ILE A 137 -9.29 0.19 -5.15
N GLN A 138 -9.87 0.77 -6.18
CA GLN A 138 -9.18 1.50 -7.24
C GLN A 138 -9.70 2.94 -7.32
N ALA A 139 -8.79 3.86 -7.63
CA ALA A 139 -9.13 5.20 -8.08
C ALA A 139 -8.56 5.42 -9.48
N ARG A 140 -9.36 6.06 -10.35
CA ARG A 140 -9.06 6.24 -11.77
C ARG A 140 -8.99 7.71 -12.13
N LEU A 141 -8.20 8.00 -13.13
CA LEU A 141 -8.18 9.29 -13.80
C LEU A 141 -7.99 9.09 -15.32
N ALA A 142 -8.47 10.02 -16.11
CA ALA A 142 -8.16 10.06 -17.52
C ALA A 142 -6.70 10.51 -17.73
N VAL A 143 -5.99 9.85 -18.63
CA VAL A 143 -4.69 10.33 -19.13
C VAL A 143 -4.94 11.50 -20.09
N GLU A 144 -4.30 12.63 -19.84
CA GLU A 144 -4.47 13.83 -20.66
C GLU A 144 -3.60 13.76 -21.92
N PRO A 145 -4.08 14.27 -23.07
CA PRO A 145 -3.27 14.32 -24.28
C PRO A 145 -1.95 15.06 -24.05
N GLY A 146 -0.83 14.42 -24.38
CA GLY A 146 0.50 15.02 -24.21
C GLY A 146 1.01 15.08 -22.76
N GLU A 147 0.33 14.39 -21.84
CA GLU A 147 0.77 14.33 -20.44
C GLU A 147 2.10 13.56 -20.30
N ASP A 148 3.03 14.10 -19.53
CA ASP A 148 4.30 13.45 -19.20
C ASP A 148 4.19 12.53 -17.97
N GLU A 149 5.24 11.72 -17.74
CA GLU A 149 5.29 10.75 -16.64
C GLU A 149 5.19 11.42 -15.27
N GLU A 150 5.84 12.58 -15.09
CA GLU A 150 5.90 13.30 -13.80
C GLU A 150 4.52 13.85 -13.41
N ARG A 151 3.83 14.47 -14.35
CA ARG A 151 2.48 15.01 -14.14
C ARG A 151 1.48 13.89 -13.86
N LEU A 152 1.52 12.81 -14.64
CA LEU A 152 0.66 11.63 -14.41
C LEU A 152 0.92 11.03 -13.02
N ALA A 153 2.20 10.86 -12.63
CA ALA A 153 2.57 10.35 -11.32
C ALA A 153 2.04 11.23 -10.17
N ALA A 154 2.15 12.55 -10.29
CA ALA A 154 1.64 13.48 -9.28
C ALA A 154 0.11 13.38 -9.12
N ARG A 155 -0.62 13.25 -10.23
CA ARG A 155 -2.09 13.09 -10.20
C ARG A 155 -2.50 11.73 -9.60
N VAL A 156 -1.80 10.66 -9.94
CA VAL A 156 -2.04 9.33 -9.35
C VAL A 156 -1.73 9.34 -7.86
N LEU A 157 -0.63 9.97 -7.43
CA LEU A 157 -0.28 10.10 -6.01
C LEU A 157 -1.38 10.80 -5.20
N ALA A 158 -2.05 11.80 -5.77
CA ALA A 158 -3.20 12.46 -5.13
C ALA A 158 -4.36 11.47 -4.89
N LEU A 159 -4.60 10.55 -5.83
CA LEU A 159 -5.59 9.48 -5.66
C LEU A 159 -5.16 8.45 -4.60
N GLU A 160 -3.88 8.06 -4.60
CA GLU A 160 -3.34 7.16 -3.57
C GLU A 160 -3.55 7.70 -2.15
N HIS A 161 -3.34 9.00 -1.96
CA HIS A 161 -3.54 9.68 -0.67
C HIS A 161 -5.00 9.68 -0.20
N ARG A 162 -5.95 9.38 -1.09
CA ARG A 162 -7.39 9.26 -0.76
C ARG A 162 -7.76 7.81 -0.47
N ILE A 163 -7.41 6.88 -1.35
CA ILE A 163 -7.88 5.49 -1.24
C ILE A 163 -7.10 4.67 -0.21
N TYR A 164 -5.83 4.99 0.03
CA TYR A 164 -5.03 4.18 0.95
C TYR A 164 -5.47 4.34 2.42
N PRO A 165 -5.61 5.56 2.96
CA PRO A 165 -6.16 5.74 4.30
C PRO A 165 -7.57 5.16 4.46
N LEU A 166 -8.39 5.21 3.41
CA LEU A 166 -9.75 4.65 3.43
C LEU A 166 -9.73 3.12 3.60
N ALA A 167 -8.88 2.41 2.84
CA ALA A 167 -8.73 0.96 2.96
C ALA A 167 -8.16 0.56 4.32
N VAL A 168 -7.17 1.31 4.84
CA VAL A 168 -6.60 1.08 6.18
C VAL A 168 -7.65 1.32 7.27
N ARG A 169 -8.49 2.34 7.12
CA ARG A 169 -9.63 2.60 8.01
C ARG A 169 -10.60 1.42 8.04
N TRP A 170 -11.05 0.93 6.89
CA TRP A 170 -11.96 -0.21 6.83
C TRP A 170 -11.37 -1.46 7.49
N TYR A 171 -10.05 -1.66 7.37
CA TYR A 171 -9.38 -2.76 8.05
C TYR A 171 -9.40 -2.55 9.57
N GLY A 172 -9.05 -1.36 10.06
CA GLY A 172 -9.05 -1.02 11.48
C GLY A 172 -10.45 -1.09 12.11
N GLU A 173 -11.50 -0.78 11.36
CA GLU A 173 -12.91 -0.93 11.76
C GLU A 173 -13.40 -2.40 11.73
N GLY A 174 -12.57 -3.36 11.31
CA GLY A 174 -12.96 -4.77 11.15
C GLY A 174 -13.88 -5.04 9.96
N ARG A 175 -14.09 -4.07 9.10
CA ARG A 175 -14.95 -4.15 7.91
C ARG A 175 -14.26 -4.82 6.74
N LEU A 176 -12.94 -4.60 6.57
CA LEU A 176 -12.12 -5.16 5.48
C LEU A 176 -11.34 -6.36 5.99
N ALA A 177 -11.38 -7.46 5.27
CA ALA A 177 -10.62 -8.67 5.56
C ALA A 177 -10.16 -9.36 4.27
N CYS A 178 -9.11 -10.18 4.36
CA CYS A 178 -8.73 -11.12 3.31
C CYS A 178 -9.05 -12.54 3.79
N ARG A 179 -9.91 -13.25 3.06
CA ARG A 179 -10.31 -14.64 3.38
C ARG A 179 -10.36 -15.45 2.09
N ASP A 180 -9.80 -16.64 2.10
CA ASP A 180 -9.80 -17.58 0.98
C ASP A 180 -9.29 -16.93 -0.33
N GLY A 181 -8.23 -16.10 -0.24
CA GLY A 181 -7.64 -15.40 -1.38
C GLY A 181 -8.52 -14.29 -1.98
N ARG A 182 -9.52 -13.80 -1.25
CA ARG A 182 -10.41 -12.72 -1.69
C ARG A 182 -10.46 -11.58 -0.68
N ALA A 183 -10.66 -10.37 -1.17
CA ALA A 183 -11.00 -9.23 -0.33
C ALA A 183 -12.49 -9.29 0.04
N TRP A 184 -12.80 -9.00 1.31
CA TRP A 184 -14.15 -8.94 1.87
C TRP A 184 -14.36 -7.58 2.50
N LEU A 185 -15.49 -6.95 2.20
CA LEU A 185 -15.91 -5.71 2.87
C LEU A 185 -17.33 -5.88 3.41
N ASP A 186 -17.54 -5.49 4.67
CA ASP A 186 -18.84 -5.57 5.37
C ASP A 186 -19.46 -6.98 5.26
N GLY A 187 -18.62 -8.01 5.40
CA GLY A 187 -19.05 -9.42 5.37
C GLY A 187 -19.37 -9.96 3.98
N ARG A 188 -19.08 -9.22 2.90
CA ARG A 188 -19.31 -9.64 1.51
C ARG A 188 -18.00 -9.73 0.74
N ALA A 189 -17.81 -10.84 0.00
CA ALA A 189 -16.66 -10.95 -0.91
C ALA A 189 -16.77 -9.93 -2.04
N LEU A 190 -15.70 -9.21 -2.31
CA LEU A 190 -15.61 -8.32 -3.45
C LEU A 190 -15.40 -9.15 -4.73
N ALA A 191 -16.32 -9.05 -5.67
CA ALA A 191 -16.17 -9.63 -7.00
C ALA A 191 -15.18 -8.83 -7.86
N GLU A 192 -15.16 -7.52 -7.65
CA GLU A 192 -14.26 -6.55 -8.28
C GLU A 192 -13.82 -5.53 -7.22
N PRO A 193 -12.66 -4.87 -7.38
CA PRO A 193 -12.27 -3.79 -6.49
C PRO A 193 -13.32 -2.67 -6.51
N LEU A 194 -13.55 -2.07 -5.37
CA LEU A 194 -14.39 -0.89 -5.27
C LEU A 194 -13.80 0.24 -6.11
N ARG A 195 -14.65 1.15 -6.58
CA ARG A 195 -14.24 2.35 -7.31
C ARG A 195 -14.50 3.58 -6.44
N LEU A 196 -13.46 4.41 -6.24
CA LEU A 196 -13.57 5.61 -5.43
C LEU A 196 -14.73 6.49 -5.90
N GLU A 197 -14.88 6.67 -7.21
CA GLU A 197 -15.90 7.53 -7.83
C GLU A 197 -17.33 7.09 -7.49
N ARG A 198 -17.54 5.80 -7.21
CA ARG A 198 -18.85 5.26 -6.81
C ARG A 198 -19.18 5.49 -5.33
N LEU A 199 -18.15 5.72 -4.49
CA LEU A 199 -18.33 5.96 -3.06
C LEU A 199 -18.66 7.43 -2.76
N GLU A 200 -18.34 8.35 -3.67
CA GLU A 200 -18.56 9.78 -3.52
C GLU A 200 -19.95 10.22 -3.99
N VAL A 201 -20.66 9.33 -4.69
CA VAL A 201 -22.01 9.60 -5.23
C VAL A 201 -23.11 8.99 -4.33
N ALA A 202 -22.71 8.17 -3.35
CA ALA A 202 -23.63 7.49 -2.43
C ALA A 202 -23.69 8.23 -1.08
#